data_ca7b6f5f60497ce24afb6bffa06086c2
#
_entry.id   ca7b6f5f60497ce24afb6bffa06086c2
#
_cell.length_a   1.000
_cell.length_b   1.000
_cell.length_c   1.000
_cell.angle_alpha   90.00
_cell.angle_beta   90.00
_cell.angle_gamma   90.00
#
_symmetry.space_group_name_H-M   'P 1'
#
loop_
_entity.id
_entity.type
_entity.pdbx_description
1 polymer ?
#
loop_
_entity_poly.entity_id
_entity_poly.type
_entity_poly.pdbx_seq_one_letter_code
_entity_poly.pdbx_strand_id
1 'polypeptide(L)'
;MKKELILSFNESPCCEQGCGCNQKVNESTEDIQKESTGCNCSDDCQCESSINHLNIDFLYLDLSGCKRCQHTESTLEKSIVSVSKMLESAQYEVKLNKIHIDSIDKAIEYKFLSSPTIRLNGKDIISNVIESNCQDCGDLCGEEIDCRDWIFEGVRYSEPPETMIMRAILREIYLPSDSRQDEPYVLPLNISNFFKNAR
;
A
#
# COMPACT_ATOMS: atom_id res chain seq x y z
N MET A 1 7.48 2.48 -19.02
CA MET A 1 6.47 1.38 -19.12
C MET A 1 5.96 1.10 -17.72
N LYS A 2 4.65 1.30 -17.47
CA LYS A 2 4.03 0.95 -16.18
C LYS A 2 3.95 -0.58 -16.13
N LYS A 3 4.69 -1.23 -15.24
CA LYS A 3 4.42 -2.61 -14.85
C LYS A 3 3.40 -2.58 -13.73
N GLU A 4 2.19 -2.88 -14.06
CA GLU A 4 1.10 -3.07 -13.10
C GLU A 4 1.11 -4.55 -12.68
N LEU A 5 1.40 -4.82 -11.42
CA LEU A 5 1.24 -6.14 -10.84
C LEU A 5 -0.16 -6.19 -10.22
N ILE A 6 -1.10 -6.80 -10.92
CA ILE A 6 -2.45 -7.05 -10.42
C ILE A 6 -2.49 -8.51 -9.96
N LEU A 7 -2.61 -8.73 -8.66
CA LEU A 7 -2.97 -10.02 -8.10
C LEU A 7 -4.49 -10.10 -8.05
N SER A 8 -5.11 -10.65 -9.08
CA SER A 8 -6.55 -10.93 -9.10
C SER A 8 -6.81 -12.32 -8.55
N PHE A 9 -7.65 -12.40 -7.55
CA PHE A 9 -8.07 -13.66 -6.92
C PHE A 9 -9.48 -13.99 -7.39
N ASN A 10 -9.64 -15.22 -7.87
CA ASN A 10 -10.89 -15.71 -8.43
C ASN A 10 -11.73 -16.42 -7.37
N GLU A 11 -13.02 -16.08 -7.36
CA GLU A 11 -14.17 -16.83 -6.84
C GLU A 11 -14.27 -17.09 -5.33
N SER A 12 -15.02 -16.23 -4.67
CA SER A 12 -15.68 -16.56 -3.39
C SER A 12 -17.09 -17.07 -3.65
N PRO A 13 -17.50 -18.21 -3.04
CA PRO A 13 -18.89 -18.63 -3.07
C PRO A 13 -19.73 -17.69 -2.21
N CYS A 14 -20.66 -16.99 -2.84
CA CYS A 14 -21.71 -16.25 -2.14
C CYS A 14 -22.59 -17.20 -1.34
N CYS A 15 -22.93 -16.79 -0.10
CA CYS A 15 -23.97 -17.38 0.76
C CYS A 15 -23.58 -18.52 1.68
N GLU A 16 -22.70 -18.27 2.69
CA GLU A 16 -22.73 -19.12 3.87
C GLU A 16 -22.92 -18.43 5.24
N GLN A 17 -23.02 -17.10 5.33
CA GLN A 17 -23.38 -16.46 6.61
C GLN A 17 -24.23 -15.19 6.43
N GLY A 18 -25.54 -15.39 6.66
CA GLY A 18 -26.35 -14.40 7.34
C GLY A 18 -26.71 -13.11 6.60
N CYS A 19 -27.62 -13.18 5.63
CA CYS A 19 -28.50 -12.03 5.39
C CYS A 19 -29.35 -11.80 6.64
N GLY A 20 -29.10 -10.71 7.39
CA GLY A 20 -29.88 -10.32 8.55
C GLY A 20 -31.29 -9.90 8.19
N CYS A 21 -32.19 -10.85 8.03
CA CYS A 21 -33.63 -10.60 8.02
C CYS A 21 -34.05 -10.34 9.47
N ASN A 22 -34.43 -9.11 9.75
CA ASN A 22 -34.96 -8.67 11.02
C ASN A 22 -36.35 -9.31 11.23
N GLN A 23 -36.40 -10.50 11.84
CA GLN A 23 -37.66 -11.13 12.21
C GLN A 23 -38.16 -10.51 13.52
N LYS A 24 -39.25 -9.74 13.42
CA LYS A 24 -40.13 -9.48 14.56
C LYS A 24 -40.83 -10.78 14.91
N VAL A 25 -40.44 -11.41 16.01
CA VAL A 25 -41.14 -12.54 16.60
C VAL A 25 -42.40 -12.03 17.28
N ASN A 26 -43.58 -12.33 16.71
CA ASN A 26 -44.83 -12.33 17.46
C ASN A 26 -45.03 -13.74 17.96
N GLU A 27 -45.05 -13.94 19.29
CA GLU A 27 -45.47 -15.15 19.95
C GLU A 27 -46.97 -15.40 19.74
N SER A 28 -47.33 -16.52 19.12
CA SER A 28 -48.51 -17.30 19.49
C SER A 28 -48.53 -18.61 18.70
N THR A 29 -48.38 -19.69 19.47
CA THR A 29 -48.87 -21.09 19.43
C THR A 29 -49.34 -21.73 18.12
N GLU A 30 -48.76 -22.96 17.92
CA GLU A 30 -49.33 -24.21 17.35
C GLU A 30 -49.51 -24.27 15.83
N ASP A 31 -48.71 -24.99 15.12
CA ASP A 31 -48.88 -26.29 14.45
C ASP A 31 -47.75 -26.60 13.47
N ILE A 32 -47.29 -27.85 13.53
CA ILE A 32 -46.18 -28.39 12.71
C ILE A 32 -46.68 -28.69 11.31
N GLN A 33 -46.21 -27.93 10.31
CA GLN A 33 -46.09 -28.45 8.92
C GLN A 33 -44.78 -27.93 8.32
N LYS A 34 -43.92 -28.87 7.89
CA LYS A 34 -42.73 -28.63 7.10
C LYS A 34 -43.10 -28.16 5.73
N GLU A 35 -43.00 -26.87 5.47
CA GLU A 35 -42.88 -26.33 4.12
C GLU A 35 -41.52 -25.64 3.97
N SER A 36 -40.76 -26.12 3.01
CA SER A 36 -39.51 -25.51 2.55
C SER A 36 -39.79 -24.13 2.02
N THR A 37 -39.68 -23.10 2.87
CA THR A 37 -39.71 -21.70 2.41
C THR A 37 -38.38 -21.39 1.76
N GLY A 38 -38.35 -21.51 0.43
CA GLY A 38 -37.28 -20.92 -0.38
C GLY A 38 -37.20 -19.43 -0.09
N CYS A 39 -36.01 -18.94 0.20
CA CYS A 39 -35.72 -17.52 0.27
C CYS A 39 -36.04 -16.93 -1.11
N ASN A 40 -37.10 -16.15 -1.21
CA ASN A 40 -37.47 -15.39 -2.42
C ASN A 40 -36.56 -14.15 -2.42
N CYS A 41 -35.32 -14.31 -2.84
CA CYS A 41 -34.45 -13.19 -3.17
C CYS A 41 -35.01 -12.61 -4.49
N SER A 42 -35.59 -11.43 -4.42
CA SER A 42 -35.89 -10.64 -5.62
C SER A 42 -34.56 -10.38 -6.36
N ASP A 43 -34.58 -10.37 -7.69
CA ASP A 43 -33.44 -10.24 -8.61
C ASP A 43 -32.54 -9.01 -8.42
N ASP A 44 -32.69 -8.26 -7.33
CA ASP A 44 -32.00 -7.01 -7.03
C ASP A 44 -31.08 -7.09 -5.79
N CYS A 45 -30.80 -8.31 -5.29
CA CYS A 45 -29.74 -8.49 -4.28
C CYS A 45 -28.36 -8.42 -4.96
N GLN A 46 -27.88 -7.22 -5.24
CA GLN A 46 -26.49 -6.95 -5.50
C GLN A 46 -25.71 -7.18 -4.19
N CYS A 47 -25.31 -8.42 -3.94
CA CYS A 47 -24.23 -8.70 -3.00
C CYS A 47 -22.92 -8.23 -3.67
N GLU A 48 -22.70 -6.93 -3.69
CA GLU A 48 -21.35 -6.42 -3.97
C GLU A 48 -20.48 -6.89 -2.80
N SER A 49 -19.72 -7.94 -3.03
CA SER A 49 -18.58 -8.25 -2.18
C SER A 49 -17.64 -7.05 -2.28
N SER A 50 -17.67 -6.18 -1.28
CA SER A 50 -16.80 -5.01 -1.24
C SER A 50 -15.36 -5.50 -1.05
N ILE A 51 -14.67 -5.74 -2.16
CA ILE A 51 -13.25 -6.03 -2.16
C ILE A 51 -12.55 -4.74 -1.70
N ASN A 52 -11.83 -4.82 -0.60
CA ASN A 52 -11.03 -3.71 -0.13
C ASN A 52 -9.79 -3.57 -1.01
N HIS A 53 -9.38 -2.35 -1.31
CA HIS A 53 -8.19 -2.10 -2.09
C HIS A 53 -7.07 -1.53 -1.22
N LEU A 54 -5.88 -2.13 -1.31
CA LEU A 54 -4.66 -1.60 -0.73
C LEU A 54 -3.78 -1.04 -1.86
N ASN A 55 -3.71 0.28 -1.97
CA ASN A 55 -2.81 0.94 -2.90
C ASN A 55 -1.43 1.08 -2.25
N ILE A 56 -0.42 0.53 -2.90
CA ILE A 56 0.98 0.63 -2.51
C ILE A 56 1.70 1.44 -3.58
N ASP A 57 2.26 2.59 -3.19
CA ASP A 57 3.05 3.42 -4.09
C ASP A 57 4.52 3.30 -3.72
N PHE A 58 5.34 2.88 -4.68
CA PHE A 58 6.78 2.90 -4.60
C PHE A 58 7.33 4.05 -5.45
N LEU A 59 7.84 5.09 -4.79
CA LEU A 59 8.37 6.29 -5.43
C LEU A 59 9.90 6.27 -5.40
N TYR A 60 10.53 6.59 -6.52
CA TYR A 60 11.98 6.53 -6.67
C TYR A 60 12.51 7.55 -7.67
N LEU A 61 13.79 7.93 -7.53
CA LEU A 61 14.50 8.79 -8.48
C LEU A 61 15.12 7.99 -9.62
N ASP A 62 15.79 6.89 -9.31
CA ASP A 62 16.40 6.03 -10.33
C ASP A 62 16.45 4.56 -9.89
N LEU A 63 16.05 3.68 -10.80
CA LEU A 63 16.15 2.22 -10.64
C LEU A 63 17.26 1.62 -11.51
N SER A 64 17.84 2.39 -12.43
CA SER A 64 18.86 1.86 -13.32
C SER A 64 20.24 1.80 -12.65
N GLY A 65 20.59 2.80 -11.85
CA GLY A 65 21.88 2.94 -11.20
C GLY A 65 21.86 2.81 -9.67
N CYS A 66 20.73 3.13 -9.02
CA CYS A 66 20.64 3.16 -7.57
C CYS A 66 20.33 1.79 -6.95
N LYS A 67 21.31 1.13 -6.33
CA LYS A 67 21.14 -0.16 -5.66
C LYS A 67 20.17 -0.12 -4.49
N ARG A 68 20.13 0.97 -3.71
CA ARG A 68 19.17 1.14 -2.62
C ARG A 68 17.74 1.09 -3.13
N CYS A 69 17.46 1.78 -4.26
CA CYS A 69 16.13 1.75 -4.87
C CYS A 69 15.77 0.35 -5.36
N GLN A 70 16.71 -0.34 -6.04
CA GLN A 70 16.51 -1.72 -6.54
C GLN A 70 16.26 -2.71 -5.41
N HIS A 71 17.05 -2.66 -4.34
CA HIS A 71 16.90 -3.55 -3.20
C HIS A 71 15.61 -3.27 -2.43
N THR A 72 15.26 -1.98 -2.23
CA THR A 72 13.99 -1.60 -1.61
C THR A 72 12.80 -2.11 -2.43
N GLU A 73 12.83 -1.96 -3.76
CA GLU A 73 11.81 -2.51 -4.66
C GLU A 73 11.67 -4.03 -4.50
N SER A 74 12.80 -4.75 -4.56
CA SER A 74 12.81 -6.22 -4.41
C SER A 74 12.28 -6.65 -3.05
N THR A 75 12.65 -5.96 -1.98
CA THR A 75 12.17 -6.26 -0.62
C THR A 75 10.69 -5.98 -0.48
N LEU A 76 10.18 -4.90 -1.09
CA LEU A 76 8.75 -4.58 -1.12
C LEU A 76 7.96 -5.68 -1.84
N GLU A 77 8.39 -6.11 -3.02
CA GLU A 77 7.72 -7.19 -3.76
C GLU A 77 7.70 -8.50 -2.95
N LYS A 78 8.81 -8.88 -2.32
CA LYS A 78 8.88 -10.07 -1.43
C LYS A 78 7.93 -9.93 -0.25
N SER A 79 7.87 -8.75 0.37
CA SER A 79 6.98 -8.48 1.50
C SER A 79 5.50 -8.65 1.11
N ILE A 80 5.10 -8.16 -0.06
CA ILE A 80 3.74 -8.32 -0.59
C ILE A 80 3.41 -9.80 -0.78
N VAL A 81 4.33 -10.57 -1.40
CA VAL A 81 4.16 -12.02 -1.58
C VAL A 81 4.05 -12.73 -0.24
N SER A 82 4.88 -12.38 0.74
CA SER A 82 4.89 -13.01 2.07
C SER A 82 3.58 -12.81 2.84
N VAL A 83 2.88 -11.67 2.64
CA VAL A 83 1.58 -11.41 3.29
C VAL A 83 0.37 -11.72 2.40
N SER A 84 0.56 -12.19 1.17
CA SER A 84 -0.51 -12.38 0.18
C SER A 84 -1.70 -13.18 0.69
N LYS A 85 -1.45 -14.31 1.39
CA LYS A 85 -2.53 -15.15 1.96
C LYS A 85 -3.34 -14.44 3.04
N MET A 86 -2.71 -13.56 3.82
CA MET A 86 -3.41 -12.77 4.84
C MET A 86 -4.26 -11.68 4.18
N LEU A 87 -3.75 -11.05 3.13
CA LEU A 87 -4.48 -10.06 2.31
C LEU A 87 -5.70 -10.68 1.66
N GLU A 88 -5.54 -11.85 1.06
CA GLU A 88 -6.62 -12.65 0.46
C GLU A 88 -7.68 -13.00 1.50
N SER A 89 -7.28 -13.53 2.66
CA SER A 89 -8.21 -13.87 3.76
C SER A 89 -8.95 -12.66 4.30
N ALA A 90 -8.35 -11.47 4.24
CA ALA A 90 -8.95 -10.20 4.64
C ALA A 90 -9.72 -9.49 3.51
N GLN A 91 -9.89 -10.15 2.36
CA GLN A 91 -10.56 -9.62 1.16
C GLN A 91 -9.94 -8.30 0.65
N TYR A 92 -8.60 -8.22 0.67
CA TYR A 92 -7.86 -7.11 0.11
C TYR A 92 -7.23 -7.48 -1.23
N GLU A 93 -7.47 -6.62 -2.23
CA GLU A 93 -6.73 -6.58 -3.49
C GLU A 93 -5.60 -5.57 -3.40
N VAL A 94 -4.38 -5.97 -3.78
CA VAL A 94 -3.20 -5.11 -3.74
C VAL A 94 -2.91 -4.54 -5.10
N LYS A 95 -2.77 -3.21 -5.16
CA LYS A 95 -2.28 -2.50 -6.34
C LYS A 95 -0.92 -1.87 -6.04
N LEU A 96 0.14 -2.40 -6.66
CA LEU A 96 1.49 -1.84 -6.58
C LEU A 96 1.74 -0.88 -7.75
N ASN A 97 1.93 0.39 -7.44
CA ASN A 97 2.29 1.44 -8.40
C ASN A 97 3.77 1.78 -8.24
N LYS A 98 4.56 1.65 -9.31
CA LYS A 98 5.96 2.09 -9.35
C LYS A 98 6.02 3.45 -10.03
N ILE A 99 6.37 4.48 -9.26
CA ILE A 99 6.29 5.88 -9.65
C ILE A 99 7.70 6.44 -9.76
N HIS A 100 8.17 6.61 -11.00
CA HIS A 100 9.42 7.30 -11.26
C HIS A 100 9.22 8.82 -11.14
N ILE A 101 9.90 9.41 -10.18
CA ILE A 101 9.97 10.86 -10.01
C ILE A 101 11.08 11.37 -10.92
N ASP A 102 10.70 11.79 -12.12
CA ASP A 102 11.61 12.21 -13.21
C ASP A 102 11.70 13.73 -13.37
N SER A 103 10.98 14.49 -12.56
CA SER A 103 10.94 15.94 -12.63
C SER A 103 10.58 16.60 -11.29
N ILE A 104 10.92 17.87 -11.16
CA ILE A 104 10.52 18.69 -10.00
C ILE A 104 8.99 18.77 -9.90
N ASP A 105 8.29 18.90 -11.03
CA ASP A 105 6.83 18.98 -11.05
C ASP A 105 6.20 17.71 -10.48
N LYS A 106 6.70 16.53 -10.84
CA LYS A 106 6.29 15.27 -10.22
C LYS A 106 6.65 15.17 -8.73
N ALA A 107 7.83 15.65 -8.35
CA ALA A 107 8.20 15.67 -6.93
C ALA A 107 7.22 16.52 -6.11
N ILE A 108 6.76 17.64 -6.66
CA ILE A 108 5.76 18.50 -6.03
C ILE A 108 4.39 17.83 -6.04
N GLU A 109 3.94 17.29 -7.18
CA GLU A 109 2.66 16.59 -7.33
C GLU A 109 2.49 15.47 -6.31
N TYR A 110 3.53 14.65 -6.17
CA TYR A 110 3.54 13.52 -5.24
C TYR A 110 4.00 13.87 -3.82
N LYS A 111 4.25 15.16 -3.51
CA LYS A 111 4.81 15.59 -2.20
C LYS A 111 5.99 14.70 -1.79
N PHE A 112 6.93 14.48 -2.73
CA PHE A 112 8.03 13.54 -2.58
C PHE A 112 9.13 14.12 -1.70
N LEU A 113 9.46 13.42 -0.61
CA LEU A 113 10.41 13.91 0.40
C LEU A 113 11.81 13.32 0.24
N SER A 114 11.92 12.05 -0.13
CA SER A 114 13.20 11.34 -0.21
C SER A 114 13.08 10.05 -1.01
N SER A 115 14.18 9.60 -1.63
CA SER A 115 14.26 8.37 -2.41
C SER A 115 14.97 7.25 -1.65
N PRO A 116 14.46 6.00 -1.70
CA PRO A 116 13.14 5.58 -2.15
C PRO A 116 12.04 5.80 -1.09
N THR A 117 10.78 5.91 -1.51
CA THR A 117 9.63 6.05 -0.62
C THR A 117 8.61 4.94 -0.87
N ILE A 118 8.03 4.40 0.20
CA ILE A 118 6.91 3.44 0.17
C ILE A 118 5.72 4.08 0.86
N ARG A 119 4.56 4.10 0.19
CA ARG A 119 3.29 4.58 0.76
C ARG A 119 2.22 3.52 0.67
N LEU A 120 1.39 3.46 1.70
CA LEU A 120 0.19 2.64 1.76
C LEU A 120 -1.02 3.57 1.80
N ASN A 121 -1.92 3.47 0.83
CA ASN A 121 -3.08 4.35 0.69
C ASN A 121 -2.70 5.85 0.74
N GLY A 122 -1.57 6.20 0.12
CA GLY A 122 -1.03 7.56 0.07
C GLY A 122 -0.28 8.03 1.31
N LYS A 123 -0.17 7.20 2.37
CA LYS A 123 0.58 7.51 3.60
C LYS A 123 1.95 6.86 3.56
N ASP A 124 3.00 7.60 3.88
CA ASP A 124 4.36 7.06 4.03
C ASP A 124 4.39 6.05 5.19
N ILE A 125 5.06 4.92 5.00
CA ILE A 125 5.21 3.90 6.05
C ILE A 125 6.09 4.36 7.20
N ILE A 126 6.83 5.47 7.01
CA ILE A 126 7.66 6.13 8.03
C ILE A 126 7.30 7.61 8.12
N SER A 127 7.03 8.11 9.34
CA SER A 127 6.72 9.52 9.58
C SER A 127 7.95 10.44 9.51
N ASN A 128 9.11 9.98 10.00
CA ASN A 128 10.33 10.79 10.06
C ASN A 128 11.29 10.37 8.94
N VAL A 129 11.55 11.28 8.00
CA VAL A 129 12.54 11.06 6.94
C VAL A 129 13.93 11.32 7.50
N ILE A 130 14.79 10.31 7.42
CA ILE A 130 16.21 10.38 7.71
C ILE A 130 16.94 9.99 6.43
N GLU A 131 18.01 10.70 6.12
CA GLU A 131 18.78 10.49 4.91
C GLU A 131 20.26 10.25 5.23
N SER A 132 20.94 9.56 4.33
CA SER A 132 22.39 9.43 4.31
C SER A 132 22.90 9.46 2.90
N ASN A 133 24.18 9.82 2.74
CA ASN A 133 24.82 9.87 1.44
C ASN A 133 24.62 8.57 0.66
N CYS A 134 24.24 8.71 -0.60
CA CYS A 134 24.06 7.62 -1.54
C CYS A 134 25.04 7.78 -2.70
N GLN A 135 26.10 6.99 -2.68
CA GLN A 135 27.14 7.05 -3.70
C GLN A 135 26.59 6.76 -5.09
N ASP A 136 25.69 5.78 -5.25
CA ASP A 136 25.07 5.44 -6.55
C ASP A 136 24.33 6.64 -7.15
N CYS A 137 23.57 7.41 -6.33
CA CYS A 137 22.88 8.62 -6.81
C CYS A 137 23.85 9.77 -7.05
N GLY A 138 24.91 9.89 -6.25
CA GLY A 138 25.97 10.86 -6.43
C GLY A 138 26.72 10.65 -7.75
N ASP A 139 27.03 9.40 -8.10
CA ASP A 139 27.68 9.05 -9.37
C ASP A 139 26.81 9.43 -10.60
N LEU A 140 25.49 9.39 -10.46
CA LEU A 140 24.56 9.80 -11.53
C LEU A 140 24.52 11.32 -11.74
N CYS A 141 24.63 12.10 -10.66
CA CYS A 141 24.45 13.55 -10.70
C CYS A 141 25.78 14.32 -10.62
N GLY A 142 26.88 13.66 -10.30
CA GLY A 142 28.19 14.29 -10.08
C GLY A 142 28.31 15.08 -8.78
N GLU A 143 27.35 14.90 -7.85
CA GLU A 143 27.30 15.54 -6.52
C GLU A 143 26.87 14.56 -5.44
N GLU A 144 27.11 14.90 -4.17
CA GLU A 144 26.60 14.13 -3.05
C GLU A 144 25.10 14.24 -2.95
N ILE A 145 24.41 13.11 -3.13
CA ILE A 145 22.95 12.99 -3.01
C ILE A 145 22.64 12.07 -1.83
N ASP A 146 21.72 12.53 -0.98
CA ASP A 146 21.26 11.74 0.13
C ASP A 146 20.06 10.89 -0.27
N CYS A 147 20.07 9.64 0.17
CA CYS A 147 18.95 8.71 0.03
C CYS A 147 18.36 8.37 1.39
N ARG A 148 17.11 7.97 1.37
CA ARG A 148 16.37 7.60 2.57
C ARG A 148 17.01 6.44 3.32
N ASP A 149 17.12 6.60 4.62
CA ASP A 149 17.35 5.53 5.58
C ASP A 149 16.06 5.15 6.31
N TRP A 150 16.03 3.95 6.82
CA TRP A 150 14.87 3.35 7.45
C TRP A 150 15.16 3.05 8.90
N ILE A 151 14.29 3.49 9.82
CA ILE A 151 14.41 3.16 11.24
C ILE A 151 13.35 2.13 11.60
N PHE A 152 13.81 0.98 12.06
CA PHE A 152 12.95 -0.08 12.52
C PHE A 152 13.45 -0.63 13.85
N GLU A 153 12.60 -0.61 14.87
CA GLU A 153 12.94 -1.06 16.24
C GLU A 153 14.20 -0.41 16.82
N GLY A 154 14.40 0.88 16.50
CA GLY A 154 15.56 1.64 16.97
C GLY A 154 16.86 1.40 16.19
N VAL A 155 16.85 0.53 15.18
CA VAL A 155 17.98 0.25 14.30
C VAL A 155 17.82 1.00 12.98
N ARG A 156 18.92 1.58 12.50
CA ARG A 156 18.99 2.29 11.22
C ARG A 156 19.45 1.33 10.11
N TYR A 157 18.73 1.37 8.99
CA TYR A 157 19.00 0.54 7.81
C TYR A 157 19.07 1.43 6.57
N SER A 158 19.97 1.12 5.64
CA SER A 158 20.02 1.74 4.30
C SER A 158 18.92 1.21 3.38
N GLU A 159 18.39 0.04 3.69
CA GLU A 159 17.32 -0.65 2.97
C GLU A 159 16.31 -1.19 3.98
N PRO A 160 14.98 -1.08 3.71
CA PRO A 160 14.00 -1.50 4.70
C PRO A 160 14.01 -3.02 4.89
N PRO A 161 14.01 -3.51 6.13
CA PRO A 161 13.82 -4.94 6.38
C PRO A 161 12.43 -5.39 5.89
N GLU A 162 12.33 -6.61 5.36
CA GLU A 162 11.06 -7.20 4.93
C GLU A 162 10.00 -7.16 6.03
N THR A 163 10.39 -7.49 7.26
CA THR A 163 9.50 -7.46 8.44
C THR A 163 8.92 -6.08 8.72
N MET A 164 9.66 -5.01 8.43
CA MET A 164 9.18 -3.64 8.58
C MET A 164 8.03 -3.34 7.61
N ILE A 165 8.22 -3.71 6.33
CA ILE A 165 7.22 -3.49 5.28
C ILE A 165 5.98 -4.34 5.56
N MET A 166 6.16 -5.63 5.87
CA MET A 166 5.06 -6.54 6.24
C MET A 166 4.25 -5.98 7.41
N ARG A 167 4.92 -5.51 8.46
CA ARG A 167 4.27 -4.91 9.63
C ARG A 167 3.47 -3.66 9.26
N ALA A 168 4.00 -2.81 8.38
CA ALA A 168 3.30 -1.62 7.89
C ALA A 168 2.03 -2.00 7.11
N ILE A 169 2.11 -2.98 6.21
CA ILE A 169 0.98 -3.50 5.44
C ILE A 169 -0.11 -4.04 6.39
N LEU A 170 0.25 -4.93 7.31
CA LEU A 170 -0.70 -5.53 8.24
C LEU A 170 -1.33 -4.47 9.15
N ARG A 171 -0.55 -3.48 9.59
CA ARG A 171 -1.08 -2.37 10.39
C ARG A 171 -2.11 -1.54 9.62
N GLU A 172 -1.84 -1.22 8.34
CA GLU A 172 -2.78 -0.44 7.52
C GLU A 172 -4.10 -1.17 7.31
N ILE A 173 -4.08 -2.51 7.20
CA ILE A 173 -5.27 -3.33 7.00
C ILE A 173 -6.11 -3.47 8.28
N TYR A 174 -5.45 -3.80 9.39
CA TYR A 174 -6.16 -4.13 10.63
C TYR A 174 -6.35 -2.95 11.58
N LEU A 175 -5.55 -1.90 11.45
CA LEU A 175 -5.56 -0.71 12.29
C LEU A 175 -5.36 0.56 11.43
N PRO A 176 -6.24 0.80 10.45
CA PRO A 176 -6.09 1.96 9.58
C PRO A 176 -6.14 3.24 10.42
N SER A 177 -5.12 4.07 10.31
CA SER A 177 -5.07 5.35 11.01
C SER A 177 -5.63 6.46 10.12
N ASP A 178 -6.57 7.21 10.64
CA ASP A 178 -7.24 8.33 9.91
C ASP A 178 -6.40 9.61 9.83
N SER A 179 -5.20 9.59 10.40
CA SER A 179 -4.33 10.77 10.48
C SER A 179 -3.65 11.08 9.14
N ARG A 180 -4.37 11.74 8.25
CA ARG A 180 -3.73 12.55 7.20
C ARG A 180 -3.26 13.83 7.87
N GLN A 181 -1.98 13.95 8.14
CA GLN A 181 -1.40 15.24 8.47
C GLN A 181 -1.21 15.98 7.14
N ASP A 182 -2.10 16.94 6.87
CA ASP A 182 -1.93 17.89 5.76
C ASP A 182 -0.92 18.98 6.16
N GLU A 183 0.32 18.56 6.41
CA GLU A 183 1.40 19.53 6.55
C GLU A 183 1.71 20.17 5.19
N PRO A 184 1.98 21.49 5.17
CA PRO A 184 2.36 22.15 3.94
C PRO A 184 3.64 21.53 3.39
N TYR A 185 3.58 21.06 2.13
CA TYR A 185 4.73 20.47 1.47
C TYR A 185 5.73 21.55 1.05
N VAL A 186 7.00 21.32 1.36
CA VAL A 186 8.14 22.10 0.86
C VAL A 186 9.07 21.14 0.12
N LEU A 187 9.43 21.49 -1.12
CA LEU A 187 10.36 20.68 -1.90
C LEU A 187 11.72 20.59 -1.21
N PRO A 188 12.20 19.38 -0.85
CA PRO A 188 13.50 19.21 -0.19
C PRO A 188 14.65 19.70 -1.08
N LEU A 189 15.66 20.29 -0.45
CA LEU A 189 16.85 20.76 -1.16
C LEU A 189 17.59 19.64 -1.88
N ASN A 190 17.67 18.47 -1.25
CA ASN A 190 18.27 17.27 -1.82
C ASN A 190 17.62 16.88 -3.15
N ILE A 191 16.28 16.85 -3.21
CA ILE A 191 15.53 16.57 -4.44
C ILE A 191 15.71 17.68 -5.48
N SER A 192 15.69 18.96 -5.05
CA SER A 192 15.93 20.08 -5.95
C SER A 192 17.33 20.03 -6.58
N ASN A 193 18.35 19.68 -5.80
CA ASN A 193 19.73 19.56 -6.28
C ASN A 193 19.89 18.39 -7.25
N PHE A 194 19.26 17.24 -6.96
CA PHE A 194 19.26 16.11 -7.88
C PHE A 194 18.82 16.52 -9.29
N PHE A 195 17.67 17.21 -9.42
CA PHE A 195 17.16 17.61 -10.74
C PHE A 195 17.89 18.78 -11.40
N LYS A 196 18.59 19.62 -10.64
CA LYS A 196 19.43 20.68 -11.23
C LYS A 196 20.70 20.13 -11.86
N ASN A 197 21.22 19.04 -11.32
CA ASN A 197 22.53 18.50 -11.65
C ASN A 197 22.47 17.21 -12.48
N ALA A 198 21.32 16.50 -12.46
CA ALA A 198 21.05 15.39 -13.38
C ALA A 198 20.95 15.91 -14.81
N ARG A 199 21.96 15.61 -15.62
CA ARG A 199 22.04 15.96 -17.05
C ARG A 199 21.90 14.73 -17.92
#